data_ca9be7013ac347d84d7d62314e7c3b3f
#
_entry.id   ca9be7013ac347d84d7d62314e7c3b3f
#
_cell.length_a   1.000
_cell.length_b   1.000
_cell.length_c   1.000
_cell.angle_alpha   90.00
_cell.angle_beta   90.00
_cell.angle_gamma   90.00
#
_symmetry.space_group_name_H-M   'P 1'
#
loop_
_entity.id
_entity.type
_entity.pdbx_description
1 polymer ?
#
loop_
_entity_poly.entity_id
_entity_poly.type
_entity_poly.pdbx_seq_one_letter_code
_entity_poly.pdbx_strand_id
1 'polypeptide(L)'
;MSTLDTGDFFMHKRIGTAYFSLIIIFGILITNLGIIFSNTDVRESSLNRNTRSVEVSQSRGMIYDRNMKKIVNNSIETITVSLPTEKAFNTIKNYITDEQSQSFYENMKNGKVSILHIPETFYEKHIKSVDCVTRYSDNQPCVHLIGHLDEDSQGAMGLENAYENYLSLNTGTLKAFWNIDALGNILTGEGINFKSENYLSPAGIQLTIDLDIQKIAEDSLEKTGINKGAVVVLNSHTNEILATASVPSFNPNEISSSLNNNDSPFINRSLTPYSVGSVFKPIVAACALENNINMTHNCTGSITINGTTFRCSNNKAHGVVDMNSAMEESCNTYFIALGQKIGEEKLISLCNDFGLGKSVEIADNFYTQSGILPSIESINSAQSLANLSFGQGNLLSSPLQMAVAYSCFANGGYYRPPTLMKGIIDENGKVIQKVELPQSYRILNKGTVTSLNSILGNVVKSGNGKLANSEKTENHGKTATAQSGWYEENREITHTWFCGYFTHKDTTYTVVIFKDDGYSGAVDCAPAFKYIADGIADIK
;
A
#
# COMPACT_ATOMS: atom_id res chain seq x y z
N MET A 1 -16.61 53.92 97.04
CA MET A 1 -17.41 53.96 95.81
C MET A 1 -16.50 53.78 94.62
N SER A 2 -16.82 52.82 93.67
CA SER A 2 -16.25 52.57 92.36
C SER A 2 -14.94 51.77 92.27
N THR A 3 -15.04 50.48 92.43
CA THR A 3 -14.07 49.48 91.85
C THR A 3 -14.78 48.34 91.13
N LEU A 4 -15.84 48.63 90.30
CA LEU A 4 -16.65 47.61 89.61
C LEU A 4 -16.74 47.80 88.12
N ASP A 5 -15.91 48.67 87.47
CA ASP A 5 -16.15 48.95 86.03
C ASP A 5 -14.99 48.61 85.09
N THR A 6 -13.87 48.06 85.61
CA THR A 6 -12.73 47.71 84.75
C THR A 6 -12.77 46.26 84.20
N GLY A 7 -13.46 45.35 84.92
CA GLY A 7 -13.56 43.93 84.51
C GLY A 7 -14.43 43.70 83.29
N ASP A 8 -15.56 44.37 83.21
CA ASP A 8 -16.53 44.24 82.09
C ASP A 8 -15.99 44.83 80.79
N PHE A 9 -15.24 45.95 80.88
CA PHE A 9 -14.63 46.57 79.70
C PHE A 9 -13.53 45.65 79.06
N PHE A 10 -12.75 44.96 79.90
CA PHE A 10 -11.75 44.01 79.44
C PHE A 10 -12.38 42.73 78.85
N MET A 11 -13.50 42.27 79.40
CA MET A 11 -14.23 41.11 78.91
C MET A 11 -14.88 41.40 77.59
N HIS A 12 -15.56 42.51 77.36
CA HIS A 12 -16.11 42.94 76.11
C HIS A 12 -15.07 43.12 74.99
N LYS A 13 -13.87 43.67 75.37
CA LYS A 13 -12.75 43.80 74.42
C LYS A 13 -12.19 42.45 74.01
N ARG A 14 -12.08 41.48 74.91
CA ARG A 14 -11.64 40.10 74.60
C ARG A 14 -12.65 39.34 73.73
N ILE A 15 -13.93 39.49 74.01
CA ILE A 15 -15.01 38.91 73.20
C ILE A 15 -15.03 39.52 71.77
N GLY A 16 -14.86 40.88 71.71
CA GLY A 16 -14.77 41.57 70.42
C GLY A 16 -13.56 41.13 69.59
N THR A 17 -12.39 40.93 70.21
CA THR A 17 -11.19 40.44 69.55
C THR A 17 -11.35 39.00 69.10
N ALA A 18 -11.96 38.14 69.91
CA ALA A 18 -12.26 36.74 69.53
C ALA A 18 -13.25 36.66 68.32
N TYR A 19 -14.28 37.51 68.35
CA TYR A 19 -15.26 37.57 67.21
C TYR A 19 -14.60 38.07 65.93
N PHE A 20 -13.76 39.08 65.99
CA PHE A 20 -13.02 39.63 64.88
C PHE A 20 -12.03 38.61 64.31
N SER A 21 -11.33 37.85 65.15
CA SER A 21 -10.45 36.77 64.76
C SER A 21 -11.21 35.64 64.04
N LEU A 22 -12.41 35.34 64.54
CA LEU A 22 -13.27 34.30 63.92
C LEU A 22 -13.76 34.72 62.52
N ILE A 23 -14.11 35.99 62.30
CA ILE A 23 -14.47 36.56 61.01
C ILE A 23 -13.29 36.53 60.06
N ILE A 24 -12.08 36.83 60.48
CA ILE A 24 -10.86 36.76 59.68
C ILE A 24 -10.60 35.30 59.24
N ILE A 25 -10.68 34.34 60.16
CA ILE A 25 -10.50 32.89 59.86
C ILE A 25 -11.55 32.42 58.86
N PHE A 26 -12.80 32.81 59.01
CA PHE A 26 -13.87 32.48 58.08
C PHE A 26 -13.65 33.15 56.73
N GLY A 27 -13.18 34.40 56.69
CA GLY A 27 -12.81 35.10 55.47
C GLY A 27 -11.68 34.38 54.72
N ILE A 28 -10.64 33.94 55.44
CA ILE A 28 -9.52 33.15 54.87
C ILE A 28 -10.01 31.80 54.36
N LEU A 29 -10.89 31.12 55.09
CA LEU A 29 -11.50 29.85 54.67
C LEU A 29 -12.33 30.00 53.38
N ILE A 30 -13.17 31.02 53.29
CA ILE A 30 -13.98 31.30 52.12
C ILE A 30 -13.11 31.66 50.92
N THR A 31 -12.05 32.45 51.11
CA THR A 31 -11.12 32.84 50.07
C THR A 31 -10.34 31.61 49.56
N ASN A 32 -9.85 30.75 50.44
CA ASN A 32 -9.19 29.50 50.07
C ASN A 32 -10.15 28.53 49.34
N LEU A 33 -11.38 28.40 49.79
CA LEU A 33 -12.41 27.65 49.06
C LEU A 33 -12.65 28.22 47.64
N GLY A 34 -12.74 29.55 47.52
CA GLY A 34 -12.87 30.23 46.26
C GLY A 34 -11.69 29.96 45.31
N ILE A 35 -10.46 29.97 45.81
CA ILE A 35 -9.24 29.63 45.03
C ILE A 35 -9.25 28.16 44.60
N ILE A 36 -9.64 27.25 45.49
CA ILE A 36 -9.75 25.81 45.16
C ILE A 36 -10.83 25.58 44.08
N PHE A 37 -11.96 26.25 44.18
CA PHE A 37 -13.04 26.14 43.18
C PHE A 37 -12.71 26.82 41.82
N SER A 38 -11.86 27.85 41.83
CA SER A 38 -11.42 28.54 40.61
C SER A 38 -10.22 27.88 39.93
N ASN A 39 -9.53 26.97 40.62
CA ASN A 39 -8.38 26.27 40.08
C ASN A 39 -8.82 25.06 39.23
N THR A 40 -8.73 25.20 37.92
CA THR A 40 -9.10 24.18 36.93
C THR A 40 -8.39 22.85 37.16
N ASP A 41 -7.10 22.88 37.57
CA ASP A 41 -6.29 21.69 37.83
C ASP A 41 -6.79 20.87 39.02
N VAL A 42 -7.23 21.55 40.10
CA VAL A 42 -7.81 20.89 41.30
C VAL A 42 -9.19 20.33 41.00
N ARG A 43 -9.96 21.02 40.18
CA ARG A 43 -11.29 20.55 39.71
C ARG A 43 -11.17 19.35 38.81
N GLU A 44 -10.25 19.35 37.84
CA GLU A 44 -9.95 18.21 36.99
C GLU A 44 -9.41 17.01 37.78
N SER A 45 -8.49 17.24 38.73
CA SER A 45 -7.96 16.15 39.56
C SER A 45 -9.02 15.55 40.50
N SER A 46 -10.00 16.33 40.97
CA SER A 46 -11.10 15.82 41.81
C SER A 46 -12.14 15.03 40.95
N LEU A 47 -12.41 15.48 39.75
CA LEU A 47 -13.26 14.74 38.78
C LEU A 47 -12.61 13.41 38.38
N ASN A 48 -11.29 13.41 38.13
CA ASN A 48 -10.54 12.21 37.76
C ASN A 48 -10.47 11.15 38.88
N ARG A 49 -10.61 11.53 40.16
CA ARG A 49 -10.65 10.57 41.29
C ARG A 49 -11.92 9.72 41.28
N ASN A 50 -13.02 10.28 40.83
CA ASN A 50 -14.34 9.64 40.84
C ASN A 50 -14.74 9.07 39.46
N THR A 51 -13.84 9.08 38.49
CA THR A 51 -14.08 8.59 37.15
C THR A 51 -13.17 7.41 36.85
N ARG A 52 -13.72 6.37 36.27
CA ARG A 52 -12.99 5.24 35.66
C ARG A 52 -13.15 5.28 34.18
N SER A 53 -12.14 4.79 33.47
CA SER A 53 -12.18 4.67 32.01
C SER A 53 -11.58 3.37 31.55
N VAL A 54 -12.00 2.96 30.35
CA VAL A 54 -11.39 1.87 29.60
C VAL A 54 -11.19 2.34 28.17
N GLU A 55 -10.11 1.94 27.56
CA GLU A 55 -9.89 2.12 26.13
C GLU A 55 -10.81 1.20 25.35
N VAL A 56 -11.53 1.76 24.38
CA VAL A 56 -12.51 1.05 23.55
C VAL A 56 -11.93 0.78 22.18
N SER A 57 -11.23 1.76 21.63
CA SER A 57 -10.60 1.66 20.32
C SER A 57 -9.38 2.58 20.25
N GLN A 58 -8.43 2.16 19.43
CA GLN A 58 -7.24 2.95 19.11
C GLN A 58 -7.22 3.21 17.59
N SER A 59 -6.92 4.43 17.20
CA SER A 59 -6.57 4.77 15.81
C SER A 59 -5.08 5.02 15.70
N ARG A 60 -4.51 4.80 14.53
CA ARG A 60 -3.11 5.02 14.20
C ARG A 60 -3.04 6.03 13.05
N GLY A 61 -1.89 6.67 12.83
CA GLY A 61 -1.67 7.63 11.75
C GLY A 61 -2.22 7.15 10.40
N MET A 62 -2.80 8.07 9.64
CA MET A 62 -3.52 7.77 8.40
C MET A 62 -2.57 7.43 7.25
N ILE A 63 -3.05 6.62 6.30
CA ILE A 63 -2.45 6.44 4.98
C ILE A 63 -3.50 6.85 3.96
N TYR A 64 -3.15 7.85 3.15
CA TYR A 64 -4.03 8.42 2.14
C TYR A 64 -3.56 8.08 0.73
N ASP A 65 -4.49 8.02 -0.19
CA ASP A 65 -4.21 8.05 -1.62
C ASP A 65 -3.82 9.46 -2.08
N ARG A 66 -3.51 9.61 -3.37
CA ARG A 66 -3.12 10.90 -3.97
C ARG A 66 -4.21 11.98 -3.88
N ASN A 67 -5.47 11.59 -3.72
CA ASN A 67 -6.65 12.44 -3.67
C ASN A 67 -7.16 12.64 -2.24
N MET A 68 -6.36 12.28 -1.22
CA MET A 68 -6.71 12.33 0.20
C MET A 68 -7.87 11.39 0.59
N LYS A 69 -8.16 10.35 -0.21
CA LYS A 69 -9.04 9.26 0.20
C LYS A 69 -8.28 8.35 1.18
N LYS A 70 -8.93 7.93 2.25
CA LYS A 70 -8.33 7.04 3.24
C LYS A 70 -8.14 5.64 2.66
N ILE A 71 -6.94 5.09 2.78
CA ILE A 71 -6.63 3.70 2.43
C ILE A 71 -6.82 2.80 3.66
N VAL A 72 -6.50 3.30 4.84
CA VAL A 72 -6.65 2.61 6.13
C VAL A 72 -7.57 3.41 7.06
N ASN A 73 -8.00 2.84 8.19
CA ASN A 73 -8.96 3.44 9.13
C ASN A 73 -10.27 3.88 8.43
N ASN A 74 -10.76 3.09 7.50
CA ASN A 74 -11.95 3.38 6.69
C ASN A 74 -13.09 2.35 6.86
N SER A 75 -12.85 1.26 7.54
CA SER A 75 -13.89 0.31 7.95
C SER A 75 -14.40 0.65 9.33
N ILE A 76 -15.65 0.34 9.61
CA ILE A 76 -16.34 0.67 10.86
C ILE A 76 -16.82 -0.64 11.51
N GLU A 77 -16.61 -0.73 12.81
CA GLU A 77 -17.08 -1.78 13.67
C GLU A 77 -17.86 -1.18 14.84
N THR A 78 -19.01 -1.75 15.18
CA THR A 78 -19.78 -1.32 16.36
C THR A 78 -19.28 -2.06 17.60
N ILE A 79 -18.77 -1.31 18.57
CA ILE A 79 -18.32 -1.82 19.86
C ILE A 79 -19.30 -1.39 20.94
N THR A 80 -19.74 -2.36 21.77
CA THR A 80 -20.67 -2.13 22.86
C THR A 80 -19.94 -2.22 24.20
N VAL A 81 -20.02 -1.15 24.98
CA VAL A 81 -19.50 -1.09 26.34
C VAL A 81 -20.63 -1.28 27.33
N SER A 82 -20.44 -2.21 28.28
CA SER A 82 -21.47 -2.58 29.23
C SER A 82 -20.95 -2.49 30.66
N LEU A 83 -21.66 -1.77 31.52
CA LEU A 83 -21.40 -1.76 32.97
C LEU A 83 -21.75 -3.12 33.58
N PRO A 84 -21.06 -3.55 34.66
CA PRO A 84 -21.26 -4.84 35.29
C PRO A 84 -22.55 -4.88 36.14
N THR A 85 -23.70 -4.84 35.49
CA THR A 85 -25.02 -4.82 36.12
C THR A 85 -25.91 -5.93 35.56
N GLU A 86 -26.79 -6.49 36.40
CA GLU A 86 -27.78 -7.49 35.95
C GLU A 86 -28.71 -6.93 34.87
N LYS A 87 -29.01 -5.63 34.94
CA LYS A 87 -29.84 -4.97 33.93
C LYS A 87 -29.15 -4.98 32.57
N ALA A 88 -27.85 -4.65 32.53
CA ALA A 88 -27.06 -4.69 31.29
C ALA A 88 -27.00 -6.13 30.72
N PHE A 89 -26.72 -7.12 31.58
CA PHE A 89 -26.70 -8.51 31.16
C PHE A 89 -28.03 -8.98 30.55
N ASN A 90 -29.15 -8.66 31.21
CA ASN A 90 -30.47 -9.02 30.71
C ASN A 90 -30.82 -8.35 29.38
N THR A 91 -30.27 -7.18 29.11
CA THR A 91 -30.43 -6.49 27.82
C THR A 91 -29.68 -7.21 26.69
N ILE A 92 -28.44 -7.69 26.94
CA ILE A 92 -27.54 -8.19 25.86
C ILE A 92 -27.50 -9.70 25.72
N LYS A 93 -27.96 -10.49 26.71
CA LYS A 93 -27.82 -11.96 26.73
C LYS A 93 -28.35 -12.70 25.49
N ASN A 94 -29.29 -12.10 24.77
CA ASN A 94 -29.85 -12.70 23.55
C ASN A 94 -29.05 -12.36 22.28
N TYR A 95 -28.02 -11.52 22.39
CA TYR A 95 -27.20 -11.02 21.28
C TYR A 95 -25.76 -11.48 21.36
N ILE A 96 -25.40 -12.20 22.42
CA ILE A 96 -24.03 -12.70 22.69
C ILE A 96 -24.01 -14.23 22.70
N THR A 97 -22.84 -14.80 22.40
CA THR A 97 -22.63 -16.24 22.46
C THR A 97 -22.58 -16.72 23.91
N ASP A 98 -22.70 -18.05 24.12
CA ASP A 98 -22.58 -18.66 25.46
C ASP A 98 -21.22 -18.32 26.10
N GLU A 99 -20.15 -18.35 25.33
CA GLU A 99 -18.79 -18.00 25.79
C GLU A 99 -18.69 -16.52 26.22
N GLN A 100 -19.21 -15.61 25.40
CA GLN A 100 -19.28 -14.17 25.73
C GLN A 100 -20.16 -13.92 26.96
N SER A 101 -21.25 -14.69 27.11
CA SER A 101 -22.16 -14.62 28.27
C SER A 101 -21.44 -15.02 29.54
N GLN A 102 -20.65 -16.10 29.50
CA GLN A 102 -19.86 -16.55 30.65
C GLN A 102 -18.80 -15.50 31.05
N SER A 103 -18.05 -15.00 30.07
CA SER A 103 -17.05 -13.95 30.27
C SER A 103 -17.69 -12.69 30.87
N PHE A 104 -18.84 -12.26 30.33
CA PHE A 104 -19.59 -11.13 30.86
C PHE A 104 -20.00 -11.33 32.33
N TYR A 105 -20.49 -12.51 32.68
CA TYR A 105 -20.90 -12.84 34.04
C TYR A 105 -19.73 -12.85 35.03
N GLU A 106 -18.55 -13.31 34.61
CA GLU A 106 -17.32 -13.23 35.38
C GLU A 106 -16.88 -11.79 35.60
N ASN A 107 -16.91 -10.96 34.53
CA ASN A 107 -16.62 -9.54 34.62
C ASN A 107 -17.58 -8.82 35.57
N MET A 108 -18.88 -9.14 35.48
CA MET A 108 -19.90 -8.57 36.36
C MET A 108 -19.65 -8.90 37.84
N LYS A 109 -19.27 -10.14 38.15
CA LYS A 109 -18.91 -10.55 39.54
C LYS A 109 -17.70 -9.77 40.08
N ASN A 110 -16.75 -9.46 39.20
CA ASN A 110 -15.52 -8.77 39.54
C ASN A 110 -15.66 -7.23 39.46
N GLY A 111 -16.85 -6.70 39.21
CA GLY A 111 -17.10 -5.27 39.02
C GLY A 111 -16.40 -4.65 37.81
N LYS A 112 -16.05 -5.47 36.80
CA LYS A 112 -15.36 -5.04 35.60
C LYS A 112 -16.36 -4.74 34.46
N VAL A 113 -16.10 -3.68 33.72
CA VAL A 113 -16.83 -3.32 32.50
C VAL A 113 -16.47 -4.31 31.40
N SER A 114 -17.47 -4.69 30.59
CA SER A 114 -17.28 -5.56 29.43
C SER A 114 -17.29 -4.75 28.15
N ILE A 115 -16.38 -5.07 27.24
CA ILE A 115 -16.32 -4.57 25.85
C ILE A 115 -16.72 -5.73 24.96
N LEU A 116 -17.72 -5.53 24.11
CA LEU A 116 -18.35 -6.57 23.32
C LEU A 116 -18.50 -6.11 21.86
N HIS A 117 -18.20 -7.02 20.94
CA HIS A 117 -18.42 -6.84 19.51
C HIS A 117 -19.80 -7.43 19.17
N ILE A 118 -20.82 -6.58 19.15
CA ILE A 118 -22.22 -6.95 18.92
C ILE A 118 -22.75 -6.11 17.77
N PRO A 119 -23.41 -6.73 16.78
CA PRO A 119 -23.96 -5.99 15.62
C PRO A 119 -25.06 -4.98 15.99
N GLU A 120 -25.81 -5.26 17.09
CA GLU A 120 -26.87 -4.40 17.57
C GLU A 120 -26.34 -3.18 18.30
N THR A 121 -27.08 -2.08 18.20
CA THR A 121 -26.72 -0.80 18.78
C THR A 121 -27.57 -0.50 20.03
N PHE A 122 -26.92 -0.15 21.12
CA PHE A 122 -27.54 0.16 22.40
C PHE A 122 -27.24 1.61 22.83
N TYR A 123 -28.23 2.29 23.41
CA TYR A 123 -28.13 3.69 23.86
C TYR A 123 -28.59 3.88 25.31
N GLU A 124 -28.61 2.82 26.10
CA GLU A 124 -29.02 2.91 27.50
C GLU A 124 -27.86 3.35 28.40
N LYS A 125 -28.17 3.87 29.61
CA LYS A 125 -27.15 4.38 30.56
C LYS A 125 -26.13 3.32 30.99
N HIS A 126 -26.54 2.08 31.11
CA HIS A 126 -25.71 0.97 31.60
C HIS A 126 -25.11 0.12 30.48
N ILE A 127 -25.52 0.35 29.24
CA ILE A 127 -24.97 -0.26 28.03
C ILE A 127 -25.05 0.73 26.88
N LYS A 128 -23.92 0.93 26.20
CA LYS A 128 -23.86 1.92 25.11
C LYS A 128 -22.90 1.46 24.04
N SER A 129 -23.38 1.54 22.80
CA SER A 129 -22.58 1.25 21.61
C SER A 129 -21.96 2.52 21.03
N VAL A 130 -20.84 2.34 20.37
CA VAL A 130 -20.13 3.37 19.62
C VAL A 130 -19.49 2.76 18.38
N ASP A 131 -19.54 3.48 17.27
CA ASP A 131 -18.85 3.11 16.06
C ASP A 131 -17.36 3.43 16.17
N CYS A 132 -16.55 2.41 15.98
CA CYS A 132 -15.09 2.46 16.02
C CYS A 132 -14.53 2.16 14.65
N VAL A 133 -13.40 2.73 14.31
CA VAL A 133 -12.69 2.36 13.08
C VAL A 133 -11.81 1.15 13.30
N THR A 134 -11.77 0.28 12.31
CA THR A 134 -10.76 -0.77 12.19
C THR A 134 -9.63 -0.29 11.28
N ARG A 135 -8.41 -0.73 11.58
CA ARG A 135 -7.21 -0.34 10.80
C ARG A 135 -7.33 -0.77 9.36
N TYR A 136 -7.74 -2.01 9.13
CA TYR A 136 -7.84 -2.62 7.81
C TYR A 136 -9.25 -3.10 7.52
N SER A 137 -9.63 -3.07 6.25
CA SER A 137 -10.79 -3.78 5.74
C SER A 137 -10.43 -5.24 5.42
N ASP A 138 -11.43 -6.14 5.36
CA ASP A 138 -11.20 -7.56 5.02
C ASP A 138 -10.56 -7.72 3.63
N ASN A 139 -10.96 -6.89 2.68
CA ASN A 139 -10.35 -6.79 1.36
C ASN A 139 -9.55 -5.49 1.27
N GLN A 140 -8.43 -5.44 1.99
CA GLN A 140 -7.58 -4.24 2.09
C GLN A 140 -6.92 -3.91 0.75
N PRO A 141 -7.22 -2.74 0.13
CA PRO A 141 -6.53 -2.32 -1.08
C PRO A 141 -5.04 -2.14 -0.83
N CYS A 142 -4.21 -2.44 -1.82
CA CYS A 142 -2.75 -2.26 -1.75
C CYS A 142 -2.10 -3.01 -0.57
N VAL A 143 -2.68 -4.12 -0.08
CA VAL A 143 -2.23 -4.77 1.16
C VAL A 143 -0.73 -5.06 1.19
N HIS A 144 -0.14 -5.45 0.06
CA HIS A 144 1.30 -5.74 -0.05
C HIS A 144 2.19 -4.48 0.05
N LEU A 145 1.65 -3.29 -0.24
CA LEU A 145 2.35 -2.02 0.01
C LEU A 145 2.12 -1.55 1.45
N ILE A 146 0.88 -1.59 1.91
CA ILE A 146 0.51 -1.16 3.26
C ILE A 146 1.20 -2.04 4.29
N GLY A 147 1.13 -3.37 4.11
CA GLY A 147 1.62 -4.33 5.09
C GLY A 147 0.60 -4.61 6.19
N HIS A 148 1.10 -4.99 7.35
CA HIS A 148 0.30 -5.29 8.54
C HIS A 148 1.05 -4.94 9.82
N LEU A 149 0.31 -4.90 10.93
CA LEU A 149 0.84 -4.78 12.28
C LEU A 149 1.05 -6.17 12.89
N ASP A 150 1.98 -6.27 13.84
CA ASP A 150 2.15 -7.45 14.69
C ASP A 150 1.19 -7.43 15.89
N GLU A 151 1.32 -8.41 16.78
CA GLU A 151 0.50 -8.54 18.00
C GLU A 151 0.68 -7.36 18.97
N ASP A 152 1.84 -6.68 18.92
CA ASP A 152 2.15 -5.50 19.75
C ASP A 152 1.75 -4.19 19.05
N SER A 153 0.98 -4.26 17.95
CA SER A 153 0.56 -3.11 17.13
C SER A 153 1.71 -2.31 16.51
N GLN A 154 2.88 -2.96 16.29
CA GLN A 154 4.00 -2.38 15.57
C GLN A 154 3.94 -2.77 14.11
N GLY A 155 4.45 -1.91 13.22
CA GLY A 155 4.51 -2.20 11.79
C GLY A 155 5.46 -3.37 11.47
N ALA A 156 4.90 -4.52 11.08
CA ALA A 156 5.68 -5.72 10.76
C ALA A 156 6.19 -5.74 9.32
N MET A 157 5.45 -5.15 8.38
CA MET A 157 5.75 -5.19 6.95
C MET A 157 5.26 -3.92 6.23
N GLY A 158 5.79 -3.65 5.04
CA GLY A 158 5.31 -2.61 4.13
C GLY A 158 5.49 -1.20 4.68
N LEU A 159 4.56 -0.31 4.32
CA LEU A 159 4.54 1.08 4.79
C LEU A 159 4.27 1.21 6.29
N GLU A 160 3.55 0.26 6.89
CA GLU A 160 3.38 0.22 8.35
C GLU A 160 4.72 0.12 9.06
N ASN A 161 5.65 -0.71 8.56
CA ASN A 161 6.99 -0.84 9.11
C ASN A 161 7.87 0.36 8.71
N ALA A 162 7.88 0.75 7.44
CA ALA A 162 8.74 1.82 6.94
C ALA A 162 8.46 3.17 7.63
N TYR A 163 7.19 3.45 7.94
CA TYR A 163 6.75 4.68 8.61
C TYR A 163 6.33 4.47 10.06
N GLU A 164 6.79 3.37 10.72
CA GLU A 164 6.45 3.03 12.10
C GLU A 164 6.57 4.23 13.05
N ASN A 165 7.73 4.89 13.02
CA ASN A 165 8.00 6.03 13.92
C ASN A 165 7.01 7.20 13.73
N TYR A 166 6.50 7.41 12.51
CA TYR A 166 5.55 8.50 12.26
C TYR A 166 4.12 8.07 12.53
N LEU A 167 3.74 6.89 12.07
CA LEU A 167 2.36 6.39 12.20
C LEU A 167 2.00 6.07 13.65
N SER A 168 2.94 5.52 14.45
CA SER A 168 2.73 5.21 15.87
C SER A 168 2.66 6.46 16.73
N LEU A 169 3.42 7.52 16.44
CA LEU A 169 3.35 8.80 17.17
C LEU A 169 2.02 9.54 16.96
N ASN A 170 1.31 9.24 15.87
CA ASN A 170 0.02 9.86 15.52
C ASN A 170 -1.15 8.93 15.86
N THR A 171 -1.05 8.22 16.98
CA THR A 171 -2.14 7.41 17.51
C THR A 171 -3.13 8.25 18.30
N GLY A 172 -4.38 7.82 18.30
CA GLY A 172 -5.41 8.40 19.13
C GLY A 172 -6.28 7.32 19.76
N THR A 173 -6.93 7.65 20.85
CA THR A 173 -7.74 6.70 21.62
C THR A 173 -9.17 7.18 21.77
N LEU A 174 -10.10 6.22 21.69
CA LEU A 174 -11.48 6.39 22.11
C LEU A 174 -11.69 5.67 23.44
N LYS A 175 -12.01 6.41 24.48
CA LYS A 175 -12.20 5.88 25.84
C LYS A 175 -13.67 5.97 26.23
N ALA A 176 -14.18 4.89 26.83
CA ALA A 176 -15.43 4.93 27.58
C ALA A 176 -15.11 5.29 29.03
N PHE A 177 -15.92 6.14 29.66
CA PHE A 177 -15.78 6.52 31.05
C PHE A 177 -17.13 6.54 31.78
N TRP A 178 -17.06 6.28 33.08
CA TRP A 178 -18.20 6.27 33.98
C TRP A 178 -17.76 6.72 35.38
N ASN A 179 -18.72 7.21 36.17
CA ASN A 179 -18.44 7.71 37.50
C ASN A 179 -18.61 6.62 38.57
N ILE A 180 -17.79 6.71 39.63
CA ILE A 180 -17.80 5.84 40.80
C ILE A 180 -18.01 6.65 42.06
N ASP A 181 -18.57 6.01 43.10
CA ASP A 181 -18.63 6.61 44.44
C ASP A 181 -17.29 6.51 45.18
N ALA A 182 -17.23 7.04 46.40
CA ALA A 182 -16.02 7.02 47.23
C ALA A 182 -15.59 5.59 47.67
N LEU A 183 -16.46 4.60 47.56
CA LEU A 183 -16.20 3.19 47.85
C LEU A 183 -15.81 2.40 46.58
N GLY A 184 -15.83 3.06 45.38
CA GLY A 184 -15.50 2.45 44.10
C GLY A 184 -16.69 1.79 43.39
N ASN A 185 -17.93 1.94 43.90
CA ASN A 185 -19.12 1.41 43.24
C ASN A 185 -19.54 2.30 42.06
N ILE A 186 -20.00 1.69 40.98
CA ILE A 186 -20.41 2.39 39.78
C ILE A 186 -21.71 3.19 40.03
N LEU A 187 -21.68 4.47 39.66
CA LEU A 187 -22.85 5.36 39.69
C LEU A 187 -23.68 5.15 38.41
N THR A 188 -24.55 4.16 38.42
CA THR A 188 -25.36 3.76 37.24
C THR A 188 -26.32 4.85 36.76
N GLY A 189 -26.60 5.87 37.58
CA GLY A 189 -27.49 6.99 37.23
C GLY A 189 -26.93 7.93 36.14
N GLU A 190 -25.62 8.07 36.03
CA GLU A 190 -24.94 8.94 35.06
C GLU A 190 -24.61 8.23 33.74
N GLY A 191 -24.41 6.92 33.80
CA GLY A 191 -24.19 6.08 32.61
C GLY A 191 -22.79 6.14 32.01
N ILE A 192 -22.64 5.54 30.82
CA ILE A 192 -21.42 5.49 30.03
C ILE A 192 -21.34 6.71 29.14
N ASN A 193 -20.18 7.35 29.10
CA ASN A 193 -19.84 8.41 28.16
C ASN A 193 -18.57 8.05 27.39
N PHE A 194 -18.39 8.66 26.20
CA PHE A 194 -17.19 8.46 25.40
C PHE A 194 -16.40 9.76 25.29
N LYS A 195 -15.07 9.65 25.31
CA LYS A 195 -14.14 10.75 25.08
C LYS A 195 -13.12 10.32 24.03
N SER A 196 -12.95 11.14 23.02
CA SER A 196 -11.91 11.03 22.03
C SER A 196 -10.67 11.82 22.47
N GLU A 197 -9.49 11.19 22.38
CA GLU A 197 -8.19 11.82 22.59
C GLU A 197 -7.38 11.60 21.31
N ASN A 198 -7.34 12.60 20.43
CA ASN A 198 -6.72 12.54 19.09
C ASN A 198 -7.21 11.37 18.20
N TYR A 199 -8.33 10.76 18.55
CA TYR A 199 -8.91 9.64 17.81
C TYR A 199 -9.30 10.11 16.40
N LEU A 200 -8.82 9.40 15.37
CA LEU A 200 -8.97 9.77 13.96
C LEU A 200 -8.31 11.11 13.58
N SER A 201 -7.20 11.44 14.24
CA SER A 201 -6.34 12.54 13.78
C SER A 201 -6.06 12.38 12.28
N PRO A 202 -6.12 13.46 11.48
CA PRO A 202 -5.79 13.39 10.05
C PRO A 202 -4.30 13.24 9.76
N ALA A 203 -3.43 13.29 10.80
CA ALA A 203 -1.99 13.11 10.62
C ALA A 203 -1.65 11.75 10.00
N GLY A 204 -0.75 11.74 9.02
CA GLY A 204 -0.41 10.53 8.29
C GLY A 204 0.47 10.77 7.08
N ILE A 205 0.49 9.80 6.18
CA ILE A 205 1.25 9.84 4.93
C ILE A 205 0.33 9.87 3.72
N GLN A 206 0.74 10.59 2.68
CA GLN A 206 0.05 10.65 1.39
C GLN A 206 0.87 9.91 0.34
N LEU A 207 0.24 8.94 -0.32
CA LEU A 207 0.83 8.14 -1.39
C LEU A 207 0.53 8.73 -2.77
N THR A 208 1.24 8.25 -3.78
CA THR A 208 0.95 8.51 -5.19
C THR A 208 -0.16 7.60 -5.73
N ILE A 209 -0.55 6.56 -5.00
CA ILE A 209 -1.64 5.63 -5.35
C ILE A 209 -2.93 6.41 -5.62
N ASP A 210 -3.66 5.99 -6.64
CA ASP A 210 -5.02 6.42 -6.95
C ASP A 210 -5.96 5.25 -6.71
N LEU A 211 -6.84 5.35 -5.71
CA LEU A 211 -7.71 4.24 -5.31
C LEU A 211 -8.68 3.80 -6.42
N ASP A 212 -9.07 4.69 -7.33
CA ASP A 212 -9.94 4.33 -8.43
C ASP A 212 -9.18 3.48 -9.46
N ILE A 213 -7.92 3.84 -9.77
CA ILE A 213 -7.02 3.07 -10.63
C ILE A 213 -6.59 1.76 -9.94
N GLN A 214 -6.33 1.80 -8.63
CA GLN A 214 -5.99 0.62 -7.83
C GLN A 214 -7.10 -0.43 -7.89
N LYS A 215 -8.35 -0.01 -7.72
CA LYS A 215 -9.49 -0.90 -7.83
C LYS A 215 -9.57 -1.55 -9.22
N ILE A 216 -9.39 -0.78 -10.28
CA ILE A 216 -9.38 -1.32 -11.65
C ILE A 216 -8.25 -2.34 -11.83
N ALA A 217 -7.07 -2.08 -11.26
CA ALA A 217 -5.93 -3.00 -11.33
C ALA A 217 -6.22 -4.32 -10.59
N GLU A 218 -6.78 -4.26 -9.38
CA GLU A 218 -7.18 -5.45 -8.60
C GLU A 218 -8.32 -6.23 -9.31
N ASP A 219 -9.37 -5.54 -9.73
CA ASP A 219 -10.49 -6.13 -10.48
C ASP A 219 -10.02 -6.80 -11.78
N SER A 220 -8.96 -6.28 -12.44
CA SER A 220 -8.42 -6.86 -13.68
C SER A 220 -7.83 -8.25 -13.46
N LEU A 221 -7.15 -8.48 -12.34
CA LEU A 221 -6.59 -9.80 -12.00
C LEU A 221 -7.71 -10.82 -11.78
N GLU A 222 -8.73 -10.43 -11.01
CA GLU A 222 -9.90 -11.29 -10.76
C GLU A 222 -10.65 -11.62 -12.06
N LYS A 223 -10.99 -10.60 -12.86
CA LYS A 223 -11.79 -10.74 -14.09
C LYS A 223 -11.09 -11.56 -15.18
N THR A 224 -9.77 -11.57 -15.19
CA THR A 224 -8.98 -12.32 -16.16
C THR A 224 -8.45 -13.65 -15.62
N GLY A 225 -8.79 -14.01 -14.38
CA GLY A 225 -8.40 -15.28 -13.76
C GLY A 225 -6.91 -15.38 -13.46
N ILE A 226 -6.27 -14.25 -13.16
CA ILE A 226 -4.88 -14.22 -12.69
C ILE A 226 -4.88 -14.37 -11.17
N ASN A 227 -4.71 -15.60 -10.69
CA ASN A 227 -4.72 -15.91 -9.26
C ASN A 227 -3.32 -15.84 -8.62
N LYS A 228 -2.27 -15.82 -9.43
CA LYS A 228 -0.87 -15.70 -8.98
C LYS A 228 -0.13 -14.77 -9.95
N GLY A 229 0.07 -13.53 -9.55
CA GLY A 229 0.61 -12.52 -10.45
C GLY A 229 0.58 -11.11 -9.88
N ALA A 230 0.80 -10.12 -10.75
CA ALA A 230 0.82 -8.72 -10.35
C ALA A 230 0.42 -7.77 -11.49
N VAL A 231 -0.04 -6.60 -11.10
CA VAL A 231 -0.22 -5.43 -11.96
C VAL A 231 0.56 -4.26 -11.37
N VAL A 232 1.18 -3.47 -12.25
CA VAL A 232 1.76 -2.15 -11.91
C VAL A 232 1.22 -1.13 -12.89
N VAL A 233 0.75 0.01 -12.39
CA VAL A 233 0.34 1.17 -13.19
C VAL A 233 1.14 2.39 -12.77
N LEU A 234 1.84 3.01 -13.71
CA LEU A 234 2.61 4.24 -13.49
C LEU A 234 2.05 5.41 -14.33
N ASN A 235 2.21 6.62 -13.82
CA ASN A 235 2.25 7.80 -14.68
C ASN A 235 3.59 7.80 -15.43
N SER A 236 3.58 7.67 -16.75
CA SER A 236 4.80 7.50 -17.53
C SER A 236 5.77 8.70 -17.47
N HIS A 237 5.29 9.91 -17.20
CA HIS A 237 6.12 11.12 -17.15
C HIS A 237 6.76 11.34 -15.79
N THR A 238 6.03 11.01 -14.71
CA THR A 238 6.49 11.25 -13.34
C THR A 238 7.04 10.00 -12.68
N ASN A 239 6.73 8.81 -13.21
CA ASN A 239 6.95 7.50 -12.60
C ASN A 239 6.38 7.38 -11.18
N GLU A 240 5.35 8.20 -10.88
CA GLU A 240 4.50 7.97 -9.71
C GLU A 240 3.77 6.64 -9.85
N ILE A 241 3.82 5.82 -8.82
CA ILE A 241 3.10 4.55 -8.76
C ILE A 241 1.62 4.86 -8.48
N LEU A 242 0.76 4.66 -9.49
CA LEU A 242 -0.66 4.94 -9.38
C LEU A 242 -1.46 3.75 -8.86
N ALA A 243 -1.01 2.55 -9.18
CA ALA A 243 -1.57 1.31 -8.65
C ALA A 243 -0.52 0.19 -8.64
N THR A 244 -0.65 -0.71 -7.67
CA THR A 244 0.08 -1.99 -7.64
C THR A 244 -0.77 -3.03 -6.95
N ALA A 245 -1.08 -4.09 -7.66
CA ALA A 245 -1.81 -5.24 -7.17
C ALA A 245 -0.93 -6.49 -7.24
N SER A 246 -0.99 -7.32 -6.23
CA SER A 246 -0.30 -8.61 -6.16
C SER A 246 -1.27 -9.67 -5.66
N VAL A 247 -1.28 -10.83 -6.29
CA VAL A 247 -2.12 -11.99 -5.91
C VAL A 247 -1.27 -13.26 -5.82
N PRO A 248 -1.64 -14.21 -4.93
CA PRO A 248 -2.73 -14.11 -3.97
C PRO A 248 -2.52 -13.01 -2.94
N SER A 249 -3.63 -12.48 -2.43
CA SER A 249 -3.65 -11.50 -1.36
C SER A 249 -3.74 -12.19 0.00
N PHE A 250 -3.60 -11.44 1.09
CA PHE A 250 -3.80 -11.91 2.46
C PHE A 250 -4.69 -10.95 3.25
N ASN A 251 -5.34 -11.45 4.30
CA ASN A 251 -6.09 -10.59 5.23
C ASN A 251 -5.12 -10.04 6.30
N PRO A 252 -4.88 -8.73 6.36
CA PRO A 252 -3.97 -8.15 7.36
C PRO A 252 -4.51 -8.22 8.79
N ASN A 253 -5.80 -8.51 8.99
CA ASN A 253 -6.41 -8.73 10.29
C ASN A 253 -6.23 -10.18 10.78
N GLU A 254 -5.88 -11.14 9.88
CA GLU A 254 -5.80 -12.58 10.20
C GLU A 254 -4.61 -13.24 9.48
N ILE A 255 -3.40 -12.83 9.85
CA ILE A 255 -2.15 -13.30 9.23
C ILE A 255 -1.97 -14.81 9.33
N SER A 256 -2.39 -15.42 10.45
CA SER A 256 -2.25 -16.85 10.71
C SER A 256 -2.90 -17.74 9.65
N SER A 257 -4.03 -17.32 9.08
CA SER A 257 -4.74 -18.03 8.02
C SER A 257 -3.93 -18.20 6.72
N SER A 258 -2.97 -17.29 6.50
CA SER A 258 -2.15 -17.23 5.29
C SER A 258 -0.75 -17.83 5.44
N LEU A 259 -0.28 -18.13 6.67
CA LEU A 259 1.09 -18.59 6.94
C LEU A 259 1.46 -19.90 6.25
N ASN A 260 0.52 -20.82 6.13
CA ASN A 260 0.72 -22.16 5.56
C ASN A 260 0.24 -22.28 4.10
N ASN A 261 -0.04 -21.15 3.44
CA ASN A 261 -0.48 -21.15 2.05
C ASN A 261 0.71 -21.32 1.10
N ASN A 262 0.72 -22.41 0.31
CA ASN A 262 1.79 -22.74 -0.64
C ASN A 262 1.97 -21.72 -1.76
N ASP A 263 0.96 -20.90 -2.05
CA ASP A 263 1.04 -19.84 -3.08
C ASP A 263 1.75 -18.58 -2.60
N SER A 264 2.27 -18.58 -1.36
CA SER A 264 3.09 -17.49 -0.80
C SER A 264 2.41 -16.11 -0.91
N PRO A 265 1.27 -15.89 -0.21
CA PRO A 265 0.47 -14.67 -0.31
C PRO A 265 1.18 -13.42 0.21
N PHE A 266 2.22 -13.54 1.04
CA PHE A 266 2.99 -12.38 1.53
C PHE A 266 4.00 -11.82 0.53
N ILE A 267 4.25 -12.52 -0.60
CA ILE A 267 5.16 -12.04 -1.63
C ILE A 267 4.49 -10.90 -2.40
N ASN A 268 5.10 -9.71 -2.36
CA ASN A 268 4.73 -8.62 -3.26
C ASN A 268 5.31 -8.88 -4.65
N ARG A 269 4.53 -9.55 -5.52
CA ARG A 269 4.95 -9.92 -6.86
C ARG A 269 5.21 -8.73 -7.78
N SER A 270 4.65 -7.57 -7.47
CA SER A 270 4.92 -6.35 -8.24
C SER A 270 6.36 -5.84 -8.08
N LEU A 271 6.99 -6.15 -6.95
CA LEU A 271 8.36 -5.74 -6.61
C LEU A 271 9.39 -6.88 -6.68
N THR A 272 8.94 -8.12 -6.84
CA THR A 272 9.80 -9.31 -6.91
C THR A 272 10.26 -9.58 -8.33
N PRO A 273 11.55 -9.88 -8.57
CA PRO A 273 12.09 -10.10 -9.91
C PRO A 273 11.79 -11.50 -10.45
N TYR A 274 11.46 -11.57 -11.75
CA TYR A 274 11.14 -12.78 -12.50
C TYR A 274 11.80 -12.78 -13.87
N SER A 275 11.84 -13.95 -14.54
CA SER A 275 12.29 -14.06 -15.94
C SER A 275 11.36 -13.26 -16.85
N VAL A 276 11.91 -12.35 -17.65
CA VAL A 276 11.14 -11.38 -18.44
C VAL A 276 10.75 -11.85 -19.84
N GLY A 277 11.62 -12.62 -20.47
CA GLY A 277 11.39 -13.10 -21.84
C GLY A 277 11.23 -11.97 -22.86
N SER A 278 10.34 -12.16 -23.82
CA SER A 278 10.18 -11.29 -24.98
C SER A 278 9.77 -9.84 -24.69
N VAL A 279 9.37 -9.48 -23.46
CA VAL A 279 9.16 -8.05 -23.10
C VAL A 279 10.48 -7.28 -22.98
N PHE A 280 11.62 -7.98 -23.02
CA PHE A 280 12.95 -7.36 -23.11
C PHE A 280 13.34 -6.94 -24.54
N LYS A 281 12.73 -7.52 -25.58
CA LYS A 281 13.07 -7.24 -26.99
C LYS A 281 12.95 -5.75 -27.39
N PRO A 282 11.99 -4.96 -26.90
CA PRO A 282 11.97 -3.52 -27.14
C PRO A 282 13.21 -2.78 -26.64
N ILE A 283 13.84 -3.24 -25.54
CA ILE A 283 15.11 -2.67 -25.03
C ILE A 283 16.25 -3.00 -25.99
N VAL A 284 16.29 -4.23 -26.54
CA VAL A 284 17.27 -4.62 -27.57
C VAL A 284 17.08 -3.82 -28.86
N ALA A 285 15.81 -3.60 -29.26
CA ALA A 285 15.49 -2.76 -30.41
C ALA A 285 15.88 -1.29 -30.18
N ALA A 286 15.63 -0.76 -28.97
CA ALA A 286 16.10 0.58 -28.58
C ALA A 286 17.61 0.71 -28.74
N CYS A 287 18.38 -0.27 -28.21
CA CYS A 287 19.84 -0.30 -28.32
C CYS A 287 20.32 -0.30 -29.80
N ALA A 288 19.66 -1.07 -30.64
CA ALA A 288 19.98 -1.08 -32.08
C ALA A 288 19.71 0.27 -32.73
N LEU A 289 18.55 0.89 -32.46
CA LEU A 289 18.17 2.18 -33.01
C LEU A 289 19.11 3.31 -32.55
N GLU A 290 19.47 3.36 -31.28
CA GLU A 290 20.44 4.32 -30.73
C GLU A 290 21.82 4.20 -31.39
N ASN A 291 22.19 2.99 -31.86
CA ASN A 291 23.46 2.73 -32.54
C ASN A 291 23.32 2.69 -34.09
N ASN A 292 22.19 3.13 -34.65
CA ASN A 292 21.92 3.12 -36.09
C ASN A 292 22.09 1.74 -36.74
N ILE A 293 21.81 0.67 -35.98
CA ILE A 293 21.87 -0.71 -36.47
C ILE A 293 20.49 -1.08 -37.04
N ASN A 294 20.44 -1.24 -38.34
CA ASN A 294 19.27 -1.76 -39.04
C ASN A 294 19.65 -3.03 -39.81
N MET A 295 18.76 -4.02 -39.84
CA MET A 295 18.97 -5.27 -40.56
C MET A 295 17.67 -5.95 -40.92
N THR A 296 17.71 -6.80 -41.95
CA THR A 296 16.74 -7.85 -42.22
C THR A 296 17.37 -9.21 -41.88
N HIS A 297 16.52 -10.18 -41.54
CA HIS A 297 16.94 -11.53 -41.18
C HIS A 297 16.00 -12.56 -41.79
N ASN A 298 16.55 -13.62 -42.37
CA ASN A 298 15.73 -14.75 -42.88
C ASN A 298 15.56 -15.79 -41.76
N CYS A 299 14.40 -15.74 -41.10
CA CYS A 299 14.06 -16.64 -39.99
C CYS A 299 13.54 -17.97 -40.54
N THR A 300 14.32 -19.03 -40.35
CA THR A 300 13.94 -20.41 -40.69
C THR A 300 13.32 -21.18 -39.51
N GLY A 301 13.02 -20.48 -38.38
CA GLY A 301 12.49 -21.07 -37.16
C GLY A 301 13.57 -21.37 -36.13
N SER A 302 14.85 -21.39 -36.50
CA SER A 302 15.98 -21.59 -35.60
C SER A 302 17.25 -20.86 -36.06
N ILE A 303 18.19 -20.67 -35.15
CA ILE A 303 19.54 -20.14 -35.40
C ILE A 303 20.53 -20.88 -34.52
N THR A 304 21.70 -21.22 -35.07
CA THR A 304 22.78 -21.89 -34.31
C THR A 304 23.91 -20.91 -34.04
N ILE A 305 24.26 -20.73 -32.76
CA ILE A 305 25.35 -19.88 -32.32
C ILE A 305 26.38 -20.77 -31.58
N ASN A 306 27.57 -20.88 -32.10
CA ASN A 306 28.67 -21.71 -31.55
C ASN A 306 28.21 -23.13 -31.13
N GLY A 307 27.45 -23.82 -31.99
CA GLY A 307 26.98 -25.18 -31.73
C GLY A 307 25.69 -25.28 -30.90
N THR A 308 25.19 -24.21 -30.29
CA THR A 308 23.91 -24.18 -29.57
C THR A 308 22.80 -23.68 -30.48
N THR A 309 21.72 -24.47 -30.62
CA THR A 309 20.57 -24.11 -31.46
C THR A 309 19.47 -23.47 -30.65
N PHE A 310 19.15 -22.23 -30.97
CA PHE A 310 18.04 -21.43 -30.44
C PHE A 310 16.86 -21.50 -31.40
N ARG A 311 15.63 -21.47 -30.87
CA ARG A 311 14.42 -21.66 -31.67
C ARG A 311 13.40 -20.53 -31.40
N CYS A 312 12.64 -20.20 -32.42
CA CYS A 312 11.39 -19.45 -32.25
C CYS A 312 10.32 -20.34 -31.59
N SER A 313 9.31 -19.70 -30.99
CA SER A 313 8.19 -20.42 -30.38
C SER A 313 7.56 -21.39 -31.42
N ASN A 314 7.30 -22.63 -30.96
CA ASN A 314 6.78 -23.69 -31.79
C ASN A 314 7.59 -23.97 -33.09
N ASN A 315 8.87 -23.64 -33.12
CA ASN A 315 9.77 -23.74 -34.28
C ASN A 315 9.24 -22.99 -35.52
N LYS A 316 8.39 -21.95 -35.34
CA LYS A 316 7.78 -21.19 -36.43
C LYS A 316 8.84 -20.44 -37.23
N ALA A 317 8.89 -20.73 -38.54
CA ALA A 317 9.69 -19.94 -39.48
C ALA A 317 8.89 -18.68 -39.88
N HIS A 318 9.51 -17.49 -39.73
CA HIS A 318 8.87 -16.21 -40.05
C HIS A 318 9.26 -15.66 -41.42
N GLY A 319 10.20 -16.34 -42.15
CA GLY A 319 10.74 -15.83 -43.41
C GLY A 319 11.61 -14.60 -43.26
N VAL A 320 11.64 -13.74 -44.26
CA VAL A 320 12.39 -12.49 -44.19
C VAL A 320 11.67 -11.49 -43.31
N VAL A 321 12.30 -11.09 -42.20
CA VAL A 321 11.76 -10.13 -41.21
C VAL A 321 12.71 -8.95 -41.04
N ASP A 322 12.14 -7.79 -40.82
CA ASP A 322 12.78 -6.59 -40.33
C ASP A 322 12.46 -6.39 -38.82
N MET A 323 12.86 -5.28 -38.24
CA MET A 323 12.62 -5.01 -36.82
C MET A 323 11.12 -4.94 -36.46
N ASN A 324 10.30 -4.37 -37.32
CA ASN A 324 8.87 -4.25 -37.11
C ASN A 324 8.18 -5.62 -37.12
N SER A 325 8.31 -6.35 -38.23
CA SER A 325 7.72 -7.69 -38.38
C SER A 325 8.27 -8.70 -37.36
N ALA A 326 9.57 -8.62 -37.02
CA ALA A 326 10.18 -9.45 -35.99
C ALA A 326 9.62 -9.13 -34.57
N MET A 327 9.25 -7.88 -34.29
CA MET A 327 8.64 -7.49 -33.03
C MET A 327 7.17 -7.97 -32.96
N GLU A 328 6.40 -7.79 -34.04
CA GLU A 328 5.01 -8.27 -34.18
C GLU A 328 4.89 -9.78 -33.97
N GLU A 329 5.76 -10.54 -34.65
CA GLU A 329 5.82 -12.01 -34.59
C GLU A 329 6.62 -12.54 -33.39
N SER A 330 7.26 -11.64 -32.61
CA SER A 330 8.15 -12.00 -31.49
C SER A 330 9.30 -12.95 -31.90
N CYS A 331 9.93 -12.73 -33.07
CA CYS A 331 10.94 -13.60 -33.69
C CYS A 331 12.23 -13.66 -32.84
N ASN A 332 12.52 -14.79 -32.19
CA ASN A 332 13.72 -14.96 -31.38
C ASN A 332 14.99 -14.87 -32.24
N THR A 333 15.03 -15.53 -33.39
CA THR A 333 16.23 -15.60 -34.22
C THR A 333 16.66 -14.24 -34.76
N TYR A 334 15.72 -13.34 -35.06
CA TYR A 334 16.02 -11.95 -35.42
C TYR A 334 16.70 -11.22 -34.27
N PHE A 335 16.12 -11.27 -33.06
CA PHE A 335 16.67 -10.55 -31.90
C PHE A 335 18.00 -11.13 -31.44
N ILE A 336 18.23 -12.45 -31.58
CA ILE A 336 19.54 -13.07 -31.35
C ILE A 336 20.58 -12.51 -32.34
N ALA A 337 20.27 -12.52 -33.64
CA ALA A 337 21.17 -11.98 -34.67
C ALA A 337 21.44 -10.47 -34.44
N LEU A 338 20.41 -9.71 -34.05
CA LEU A 338 20.51 -8.30 -33.73
C LEU A 338 21.41 -8.05 -32.51
N GLY A 339 21.24 -8.82 -31.44
CA GLY A 339 22.06 -8.72 -30.23
C GLY A 339 23.53 -9.06 -30.47
N GLN A 340 23.81 -10.09 -31.29
CA GLN A 340 25.19 -10.39 -31.72
C GLN A 340 25.82 -9.22 -32.50
N LYS A 341 25.01 -8.46 -33.24
CA LYS A 341 25.48 -7.29 -34.00
C LYS A 341 25.66 -6.04 -33.12
N ILE A 342 24.86 -5.89 -32.05
CA ILE A 342 24.96 -4.82 -31.07
C ILE A 342 26.20 -5.00 -30.19
N GLY A 343 26.40 -6.21 -29.69
CA GLY A 343 27.42 -6.58 -28.71
C GLY A 343 26.97 -6.34 -27.26
N GLU A 344 27.62 -7.04 -26.35
CA GLU A 344 27.28 -7.07 -24.92
C GLU A 344 27.49 -5.72 -24.22
N GLU A 345 28.57 -5.03 -24.53
CA GLU A 345 28.91 -3.74 -23.88
C GLU A 345 27.80 -2.70 -24.06
N LYS A 346 27.33 -2.50 -25.30
CA LYS A 346 26.30 -1.53 -25.62
C LYS A 346 24.96 -1.91 -25.03
N LEU A 347 24.62 -3.23 -25.08
CA LEU A 347 23.36 -3.71 -24.55
C LEU A 347 23.30 -3.57 -23.03
N ILE A 348 24.35 -3.99 -22.31
CA ILE A 348 24.42 -3.86 -20.84
C ILE A 348 24.46 -2.40 -20.41
N SER A 349 25.21 -1.54 -21.13
CA SER A 349 25.23 -0.10 -20.84
C SER A 349 23.82 0.48 -20.86
N LEU A 350 23.06 0.22 -21.93
CA LEU A 350 21.68 0.72 -22.03
C LEU A 350 20.75 0.10 -20.98
N CYS A 351 20.92 -1.19 -20.64
CA CYS A 351 20.15 -1.81 -19.55
C CYS A 351 20.39 -1.12 -18.19
N ASN A 352 21.63 -0.71 -17.91
CA ASN A 352 21.98 0.07 -16.72
C ASN A 352 21.31 1.46 -16.72
N ASP A 353 21.19 2.10 -17.89
CA ASP A 353 20.51 3.39 -18.05
C ASP A 353 19.00 3.27 -17.80
N PHE A 354 18.38 2.12 -18.12
CA PHE A 354 17.02 1.77 -17.76
C PHE A 354 16.83 1.40 -16.27
N GLY A 355 17.89 1.36 -15.47
CA GLY A 355 17.85 1.00 -14.06
C GLY A 355 17.62 -0.48 -13.76
N LEU A 356 17.79 -1.37 -14.76
CA LEU A 356 17.63 -2.82 -14.56
C LEU A 356 18.73 -3.36 -13.63
N GLY A 357 18.37 -4.36 -12.81
CA GLY A 357 19.29 -4.98 -11.86
C GLY A 357 19.57 -4.17 -10.60
N LYS A 358 18.94 -3.01 -10.41
CA LYS A 358 19.15 -2.13 -9.26
C LYS A 358 17.94 -2.12 -8.32
N SER A 359 18.20 -2.11 -7.02
CA SER A 359 17.20 -1.76 -6.01
C SER A 359 16.98 -0.25 -6.02
N VAL A 360 15.74 0.18 -5.84
CA VAL A 360 15.35 1.60 -5.79
C VAL A 360 14.52 1.85 -4.55
N GLU A 361 14.80 2.94 -3.86
CA GLU A 361 13.96 3.45 -2.78
C GLU A 361 12.73 4.13 -3.38
N ILE A 362 11.53 3.61 -3.07
CA ILE A 362 10.25 4.13 -3.56
C ILE A 362 9.49 4.95 -2.53
N ALA A 363 9.86 4.77 -1.25
CA ALA A 363 9.43 5.54 -0.09
C ALA A 363 10.55 5.45 0.96
N ASP A 364 10.55 6.31 1.99
CA ASP A 364 11.58 6.32 3.03
C ASP A 364 11.74 4.93 3.65
N ASN A 365 12.95 4.37 3.58
CA ASN A 365 13.28 3.01 4.05
C ASN A 365 12.48 1.88 3.38
N PHE A 366 11.79 2.14 2.27
CA PHE A 366 11.06 1.12 1.53
C PHE A 366 11.65 0.94 0.12
N TYR A 367 12.32 -0.19 -0.08
CA TYR A 367 13.10 -0.50 -1.27
C TYR A 367 12.46 -1.60 -2.11
N THR A 368 12.61 -1.50 -3.43
CA THR A 368 12.33 -2.62 -4.35
C THR A 368 13.40 -3.70 -4.21
N GLN A 369 13.07 -4.92 -4.56
CA GLN A 369 14.11 -5.93 -4.75
C GLN A 369 14.94 -5.58 -6.00
N SER A 370 16.26 -5.79 -5.93
CA SER A 370 17.12 -5.70 -7.10
C SER A 370 16.78 -6.85 -8.06
N GLY A 371 16.70 -6.54 -9.36
CA GLY A 371 16.70 -7.58 -10.37
C GLY A 371 18.10 -8.21 -10.52
N ILE A 372 18.25 -9.06 -11.52
CA ILE A 372 19.55 -9.57 -11.96
C ILE A 372 19.79 -9.07 -13.38
N LEU A 373 20.83 -8.27 -13.57
CA LEU A 373 21.37 -7.91 -14.87
C LEU A 373 22.76 -8.58 -14.97
N PRO A 374 23.00 -9.44 -15.99
CA PRO A 374 24.32 -10.05 -16.17
C PRO A 374 25.41 -8.98 -16.32
N SER A 375 26.58 -9.17 -15.69
CA SER A 375 27.74 -8.31 -15.95
C SER A 375 28.36 -8.64 -17.33
N ILE A 376 29.12 -7.69 -17.89
CA ILE A 376 29.82 -7.91 -19.18
C ILE A 376 30.71 -9.14 -19.09
N GLU A 377 31.44 -9.33 -17.97
CA GLU A 377 32.32 -10.49 -17.74
C GLU A 377 31.54 -11.80 -17.65
N SER A 378 30.29 -11.77 -17.19
CA SER A 378 29.42 -12.96 -17.12
C SER A 378 28.86 -13.37 -18.49
N ILE A 379 28.83 -12.44 -19.45
CA ILE A 379 28.44 -12.70 -20.84
C ILE A 379 29.72 -13.15 -21.60
N ASN A 380 30.29 -14.28 -21.19
CA ASN A 380 31.57 -14.78 -21.65
C ASN A 380 31.48 -15.57 -22.97
N SER A 381 30.30 -15.63 -23.61
CA SER A 381 30.08 -16.39 -24.84
C SER A 381 28.97 -15.78 -25.71
N ALA A 382 29.04 -16.02 -27.01
CA ALA A 382 28.01 -15.64 -27.94
C ALA A 382 26.64 -16.27 -27.60
N GLN A 383 26.63 -17.45 -26.94
CA GLN A 383 25.41 -18.12 -26.47
C GLN A 383 24.78 -17.36 -25.30
N SER A 384 25.60 -16.85 -24.36
CA SER A 384 25.10 -16.02 -23.23
C SER A 384 24.47 -14.72 -23.74
N LEU A 385 25.12 -14.06 -24.72
CA LEU A 385 24.57 -12.87 -25.38
C LEU A 385 23.30 -13.22 -26.18
N ALA A 386 23.25 -14.38 -26.85
CA ALA A 386 22.07 -14.85 -27.55
C ALA A 386 20.87 -14.98 -26.59
N ASN A 387 21.06 -15.62 -25.42
CA ASN A 387 20.00 -15.72 -24.40
C ASN A 387 19.52 -14.34 -23.94
N LEU A 388 20.43 -13.45 -23.58
CA LEU A 388 20.08 -12.09 -23.16
C LEU A 388 19.29 -11.34 -24.24
N SER A 389 19.65 -11.51 -25.53
CA SER A 389 19.06 -10.76 -26.65
C SER A 389 17.55 -11.00 -26.85
N PHE A 390 16.99 -12.07 -26.29
CA PHE A 390 15.54 -12.31 -26.33
C PHE A 390 14.92 -12.44 -24.91
N GLY A 391 15.66 -11.98 -23.88
CA GLY A 391 15.19 -11.86 -22.51
C GLY A 391 15.22 -13.15 -21.71
N GLN A 392 16.18 -14.02 -21.99
CA GLN A 392 16.40 -15.28 -21.29
C GLN A 392 17.78 -15.32 -20.62
N GLY A 393 18.08 -16.41 -19.95
CA GLY A 393 19.33 -16.57 -19.18
C GLY A 393 19.20 -15.94 -17.78
N ASN A 394 20.28 -15.30 -17.33
CA ASN A 394 20.35 -14.76 -15.95
C ASN A 394 19.71 -13.37 -15.78
N LEU A 395 18.82 -12.98 -16.70
CA LEU A 395 18.11 -11.70 -16.60
C LEU A 395 16.82 -11.87 -15.79
N LEU A 396 16.74 -11.20 -14.62
CA LEU A 396 15.53 -11.13 -13.81
C LEU A 396 15.16 -9.67 -13.55
N SER A 397 13.89 -9.34 -13.71
CA SER A 397 13.38 -7.99 -13.45
C SER A 397 11.98 -8.05 -12.83
N SER A 398 11.68 -7.10 -11.94
CA SER A 398 10.35 -7.00 -11.34
C SER A 398 9.35 -6.33 -12.30
N PRO A 399 8.04 -6.54 -12.12
CA PRO A 399 7.01 -5.79 -12.86
C PRO A 399 7.19 -4.27 -12.76
N LEU A 400 7.59 -3.74 -11.59
CA LEU A 400 7.85 -2.32 -11.45
C LEU A 400 9.07 -1.86 -12.26
N GLN A 401 10.17 -2.62 -12.28
CA GLN A 401 11.35 -2.28 -13.11
C GLN A 401 11.01 -2.28 -14.59
N MET A 402 10.21 -3.26 -15.05
CA MET A 402 9.74 -3.29 -16.44
C MET A 402 8.79 -2.14 -16.76
N ALA A 403 7.94 -1.73 -15.81
CA ALA A 403 7.07 -0.56 -15.97
C ALA A 403 7.89 0.72 -16.13
N VAL A 404 8.92 0.92 -15.31
CA VAL A 404 9.84 2.05 -15.43
C VAL A 404 10.56 2.05 -16.79
N ALA A 405 11.03 0.88 -17.26
CA ALA A 405 11.68 0.77 -18.58
C ALA A 405 10.71 1.14 -19.72
N TYR A 406 9.46 0.66 -19.67
CA TYR A 406 8.45 0.98 -20.68
C TYR A 406 7.96 2.44 -20.61
N SER A 407 8.00 3.07 -19.44
CA SER A 407 7.73 4.51 -19.30
C SER A 407 8.70 5.34 -20.14
N CYS A 408 9.96 4.91 -20.31
CA CYS A 408 10.93 5.62 -21.15
C CYS A 408 10.51 5.63 -22.63
N PHE A 409 9.82 4.59 -23.11
CA PHE A 409 9.26 4.58 -24.48
C PHE A 409 8.05 5.52 -24.61
N ALA A 410 7.29 5.69 -23.52
CA ALA A 410 6.05 6.45 -23.49
C ALA A 410 6.26 7.96 -23.25
N ASN A 411 7.37 8.37 -22.61
CA ASN A 411 7.59 9.74 -22.12
C ASN A 411 8.64 10.54 -22.92
N GLY A 412 9.04 10.06 -24.09
CA GLY A 412 10.03 10.74 -24.92
C GLY A 412 11.49 10.36 -24.63
N GLY A 413 11.74 9.25 -23.95
CA GLY A 413 13.06 8.68 -23.71
C GLY A 413 13.73 9.10 -22.41
N TYR A 414 12.94 9.51 -21.41
CA TYR A 414 13.46 9.92 -20.10
C TYR A 414 13.31 8.79 -19.06
N TYR A 415 14.40 8.44 -18.41
CA TYR A 415 14.39 7.65 -17.21
C TYR A 415 14.19 8.53 -15.98
N ARG A 416 13.37 8.05 -15.05
CA ARG A 416 13.18 8.60 -13.71
C ARG A 416 12.96 7.43 -12.73
N PRO A 417 13.58 7.43 -11.54
CA PRO A 417 13.23 6.45 -10.51
C PRO A 417 11.74 6.52 -10.14
N PRO A 418 11.08 5.40 -9.85
CA PRO A 418 9.69 5.39 -9.40
C PRO A 418 9.57 5.95 -7.99
N THR A 419 8.40 6.51 -7.66
CA THR A 419 8.08 7.02 -6.32
C THR A 419 6.68 6.59 -5.89
N LEU A 420 6.55 6.29 -4.60
CA LEU A 420 5.29 5.91 -3.95
C LEU A 420 4.76 7.02 -3.04
N MET A 421 5.64 7.93 -2.59
CA MET A 421 5.29 8.97 -1.63
C MET A 421 4.99 10.30 -2.30
N LYS A 422 3.98 11.01 -1.76
CA LYS A 422 3.60 12.36 -2.17
C LYS A 422 3.85 13.39 -1.06
N GLY A 423 3.66 13.00 0.20
CA GLY A 423 3.92 13.91 1.31
C GLY A 423 3.55 13.36 2.68
N ILE A 424 3.83 14.16 3.70
CA ILE A 424 3.49 13.95 5.10
C ILE A 424 2.37 14.94 5.48
N ILE A 425 1.36 14.47 6.20
CA ILE A 425 0.16 15.21 6.58
C ILE A 425 0.16 15.41 8.10
N ASP A 426 -0.03 16.64 8.58
CA ASP A 426 -0.10 16.96 10.01
C ASP A 426 -1.50 16.67 10.61
N GLU A 427 -1.61 16.94 11.91
CA GLU A 427 -2.83 16.79 12.71
C GLU A 427 -4.00 17.69 12.27
N ASN A 428 -3.74 18.70 11.43
CA ASN A 428 -4.74 19.60 10.85
C ASN A 428 -5.13 19.18 9.42
N GLY A 429 -4.59 18.08 8.91
CA GLY A 429 -4.81 17.60 7.54
C GLY A 429 -4.02 18.37 6.48
N LYS A 430 -2.98 19.11 6.87
CA LYS A 430 -2.16 19.92 5.97
C LYS A 430 -0.88 19.17 5.60
N VAL A 431 -0.47 19.28 4.33
CA VAL A 431 0.84 18.78 3.88
C VAL A 431 1.95 19.63 4.49
N ILE A 432 2.75 19.03 5.37
CA ILE A 432 3.91 19.67 6.02
C ILE A 432 5.23 19.35 5.35
N GLN A 433 5.29 18.23 4.64
CA GLN A 433 6.45 17.84 3.85
C GLN A 433 5.95 17.26 2.53
N LYS A 434 6.31 17.94 1.42
CA LYS A 434 6.05 17.44 0.07
C LYS A 434 7.27 16.67 -0.41
N VAL A 435 7.04 15.49 -0.99
CA VAL A 435 8.10 14.71 -1.63
C VAL A 435 8.27 15.22 -3.06
N GLU A 436 9.49 15.68 -3.38
CA GLU A 436 9.83 16.10 -4.73
C GLU A 436 10.09 14.89 -5.62
N LEU A 437 9.68 15.01 -6.89
CA LEU A 437 9.93 13.95 -7.86
C LEU A 437 11.45 13.75 -8.06
N PRO A 438 11.92 12.50 -8.13
CA PRO A 438 13.31 12.21 -8.45
C PRO A 438 13.72 12.85 -9.79
N GLN A 439 14.99 13.21 -9.93
CA GLN A 439 15.50 13.81 -11.16
C GLN A 439 15.39 12.84 -12.34
N SER A 440 14.97 13.34 -13.51
CA SER A 440 14.93 12.56 -14.75
C SER A 440 16.11 12.92 -15.66
N TYR A 441 16.56 11.95 -16.44
CA TYR A 441 17.57 12.16 -17.47
C TYR A 441 17.21 11.38 -18.74
N ARG A 442 17.60 11.95 -19.89
CA ARG A 442 17.28 11.33 -21.20
C ARG A 442 18.24 10.17 -21.45
N ILE A 443 17.68 9.00 -21.79
CA ILE A 443 18.43 7.78 -22.15
C ILE A 443 18.19 7.34 -23.58
N LEU A 444 17.11 7.83 -24.24
CA LEU A 444 16.79 7.53 -25.63
C LEU A 444 16.57 8.82 -26.44
N ASN A 445 17.02 8.79 -27.69
CA ASN A 445 16.75 9.85 -28.65
C ASN A 445 15.28 9.86 -29.10
N LYS A 446 14.79 11.04 -29.49
CA LYS A 446 13.40 11.20 -29.94
C LYS A 446 13.07 10.30 -31.15
N GLY A 447 14.01 10.12 -32.08
CA GLY A 447 13.83 9.24 -33.25
C GLY A 447 13.62 7.78 -32.85
N THR A 448 14.41 7.27 -31.89
CA THR A 448 14.27 5.92 -31.33
C THR A 448 12.90 5.73 -30.70
N VAL A 449 12.45 6.68 -29.89
CA VAL A 449 11.13 6.62 -29.24
C VAL A 449 10.01 6.61 -30.28
N THR A 450 10.08 7.47 -31.31
CA THR A 450 9.07 7.52 -32.38
C THR A 450 8.99 6.18 -33.13
N SER A 451 10.14 5.58 -33.44
CA SER A 451 10.19 4.27 -34.10
C SER A 451 9.62 3.16 -33.23
N LEU A 452 9.98 3.13 -31.92
CA LEU A 452 9.46 2.14 -30.99
C LEU A 452 7.96 2.27 -30.75
N ASN A 453 7.42 3.49 -30.68
CA ASN A 453 5.97 3.72 -30.57
C ASN A 453 5.23 3.13 -31.77
N SER A 454 5.73 3.35 -32.99
CA SER A 454 5.14 2.74 -34.20
C SER A 454 5.20 1.20 -34.13
N ILE A 455 6.36 0.63 -33.78
CA ILE A 455 6.59 -0.81 -33.70
C ILE A 455 5.69 -1.45 -32.63
N LEU A 456 5.64 -0.88 -31.41
CA LEU A 456 4.84 -1.42 -30.30
C LEU A 456 3.33 -1.24 -30.51
N GLY A 457 2.92 -0.18 -31.23
CA GLY A 457 1.54 -0.02 -31.68
C GLY A 457 1.12 -1.12 -32.67
N ASN A 458 1.99 -1.48 -33.61
CA ASN A 458 1.73 -2.57 -34.56
C ASN A 458 1.62 -3.93 -33.86
N VAL A 459 2.40 -4.21 -32.81
CA VAL A 459 2.25 -5.43 -32.00
C VAL A 459 0.84 -5.57 -31.45
N VAL A 460 0.21 -4.46 -31.03
CA VAL A 460 -1.17 -4.46 -30.50
C VAL A 460 -2.21 -4.47 -31.63
N LYS A 461 -1.97 -3.77 -32.74
CA LYS A 461 -2.92 -3.67 -33.84
C LYS A 461 -3.02 -4.99 -34.63
N SER A 462 -1.89 -5.60 -34.98
CA SER A 462 -1.80 -6.74 -35.90
C SER A 462 -1.01 -7.94 -35.40
N GLY A 463 -0.12 -7.70 -34.39
CA GLY A 463 0.80 -8.72 -33.89
C GLY A 463 0.24 -9.59 -32.77
N ASN A 464 1.16 -10.19 -32.02
CA ASN A 464 0.86 -11.11 -30.90
C ASN A 464 0.18 -10.43 -29.70
N GLY A 465 0.11 -9.08 -29.65
CA GLY A 465 -0.54 -8.30 -28.61
C GLY A 465 -1.99 -7.92 -28.88
N LYS A 466 -2.63 -8.40 -29.94
CA LYS A 466 -3.95 -7.95 -30.40
C LYS A 466 -5.08 -8.03 -29.38
N LEU A 467 -4.99 -8.89 -28.36
CA LEU A 467 -5.98 -8.96 -27.29
C LEU A 467 -5.88 -7.78 -26.30
N ALA A 468 -4.81 -6.98 -26.37
CA ALA A 468 -4.69 -5.72 -25.66
C ALA A 468 -5.27 -4.52 -26.42
N ASN A 469 -5.74 -4.72 -27.69
CA ASN A 469 -6.31 -3.63 -28.47
C ASN A 469 -7.62 -3.12 -27.85
N SER A 470 -7.80 -1.80 -27.85
CA SER A 470 -8.97 -1.11 -27.33
C SER A 470 -9.55 -0.16 -28.38
N GLU A 471 -10.85 0.09 -28.31
CA GLU A 471 -11.51 1.16 -29.09
C GLU A 471 -11.48 2.51 -28.38
N LYS A 472 -11.15 2.51 -27.06
CA LYS A 472 -11.15 3.72 -26.22
C LYS A 472 -9.77 4.38 -26.13
N THR A 473 -8.71 3.60 -26.34
CA THR A 473 -7.32 4.06 -26.17
C THR A 473 -6.41 3.51 -27.25
N GLU A 474 -5.39 4.28 -27.65
CA GLU A 474 -4.35 3.78 -28.54
C GLU A 474 -3.27 3.09 -27.71
N ASN A 475 -3.25 1.76 -27.79
CA ASN A 475 -2.42 0.92 -26.94
C ASN A 475 -1.14 0.49 -27.66
N HIS A 476 -0.04 0.51 -26.91
CA HIS A 476 1.29 0.09 -27.34
C HIS A 476 1.80 -0.96 -26.37
N GLY A 477 2.44 -2.03 -26.83
CA GLY A 477 2.95 -3.01 -25.87
C GLY A 477 3.56 -4.24 -26.48
N LYS A 478 4.00 -5.15 -25.60
CA LYS A 478 4.65 -6.41 -25.95
C LYS A 478 4.23 -7.52 -24.99
N THR A 479 3.99 -8.70 -25.52
CA THR A 479 3.74 -9.94 -24.79
C THR A 479 5.02 -10.72 -24.55
N ALA A 480 5.09 -11.48 -23.46
CA ALA A 480 6.10 -12.52 -23.29
C ALA A 480 5.54 -13.79 -22.65
N THR A 481 6.21 -14.89 -22.94
CA THR A 481 6.15 -16.15 -22.22
C THR A 481 7.60 -16.56 -21.99
N ALA A 482 8.03 -16.50 -20.74
CA ALA A 482 9.42 -16.76 -20.36
C ALA A 482 9.51 -18.08 -19.60
N GLN A 483 10.58 -18.83 -19.86
CA GLN A 483 10.95 -19.99 -19.06
C GLN A 483 11.47 -19.52 -17.70
N SER A 484 10.94 -20.11 -16.61
CA SER A 484 11.38 -19.76 -15.25
C SER A 484 12.61 -20.54 -14.79
N GLY A 485 12.83 -21.71 -15.40
CA GLY A 485 13.79 -22.71 -14.91
C GLY A 485 13.29 -23.51 -13.70
N TRP A 486 12.07 -23.27 -13.23
CA TRP A 486 11.41 -24.01 -12.16
C TRP A 486 10.47 -25.07 -12.73
N TYR A 487 10.38 -26.22 -12.07
CA TYR A 487 9.58 -27.34 -12.51
C TYR A 487 8.61 -27.77 -11.42
N GLU A 488 7.36 -27.99 -11.79
CA GLU A 488 6.32 -28.57 -10.96
C GLU A 488 5.76 -29.81 -11.69
N GLU A 489 5.72 -30.95 -11.07
CA GLU A 489 5.23 -32.22 -11.64
C GLU A 489 5.81 -32.52 -13.04
N ASN A 490 7.10 -32.27 -13.26
CA ASN A 490 7.81 -32.39 -14.56
C ASN A 490 7.39 -31.40 -15.65
N ARG A 491 6.56 -30.40 -15.36
CA ARG A 491 6.23 -29.28 -16.24
C ARG A 491 7.03 -28.06 -15.84
N GLU A 492 7.68 -27.40 -16.79
CA GLU A 492 8.33 -26.13 -16.53
C GLU A 492 7.29 -25.03 -16.27
N ILE A 493 7.44 -24.31 -15.15
CA ILE A 493 6.67 -23.11 -14.84
C ILE A 493 7.08 -22.00 -15.81
N THR A 494 6.10 -21.32 -16.37
CA THR A 494 6.35 -20.21 -17.31
C THR A 494 5.80 -18.90 -16.74
N HIS A 495 6.62 -17.84 -16.85
CA HIS A 495 6.22 -16.49 -16.52
C HIS A 495 5.61 -15.80 -17.74
N THR A 496 4.38 -15.30 -17.62
CA THR A 496 3.73 -14.61 -18.71
C THR A 496 3.56 -13.13 -18.39
N TRP A 497 3.73 -12.29 -19.44
CA TRP A 497 3.78 -10.85 -19.31
C TRP A 497 3.01 -10.14 -20.40
N PHE A 498 2.48 -8.97 -20.05
CA PHE A 498 2.21 -7.90 -20.98
C PHE A 498 2.76 -6.59 -20.40
N CYS A 499 3.66 -5.93 -21.13
CA CYS A 499 4.17 -4.62 -20.80
C CYS A 499 3.73 -3.64 -21.89
N GLY A 500 3.10 -2.53 -21.49
CA GLY A 500 2.59 -1.58 -22.47
C GLY A 500 2.26 -0.22 -21.85
N TYR A 501 1.78 0.66 -22.70
CA TYR A 501 1.35 2.01 -22.31
C TYR A 501 0.26 2.52 -23.26
N PHE A 502 -0.48 3.51 -22.78
CA PHE A 502 -1.50 4.23 -23.54
C PHE A 502 -1.65 5.65 -23.01
N THR A 503 -2.22 6.54 -23.81
CA THR A 503 -2.53 7.91 -23.40
C THR A 503 -4.05 8.06 -23.29
N HIS A 504 -4.50 8.64 -22.18
CA HIS A 504 -5.87 9.08 -22.01
C HIS A 504 -5.89 10.51 -21.46
N LYS A 505 -6.64 11.41 -22.12
CA LYS A 505 -6.58 12.86 -21.85
C LYS A 505 -5.11 13.32 -21.89
N ASP A 506 -4.64 14.02 -20.86
CA ASP A 506 -3.28 14.56 -20.78
C ASP A 506 -2.28 13.65 -20.04
N THR A 507 -2.68 12.42 -19.70
CA THR A 507 -1.85 11.47 -18.96
C THR A 507 -1.53 10.24 -19.79
N THR A 508 -0.24 9.89 -19.82
CA THR A 508 0.23 8.62 -20.37
C THR A 508 0.45 7.64 -19.23
N TYR A 509 -0.16 6.48 -19.31
CA TYR A 509 -0.09 5.41 -18.34
C TYR A 509 0.77 4.28 -18.85
N THR A 510 1.73 3.83 -18.06
CA THR A 510 2.46 2.58 -18.30
C THR A 510 1.86 1.49 -17.42
N VAL A 511 1.53 0.37 -18.02
CA VAL A 511 0.89 -0.76 -17.34
C VAL A 511 1.66 -2.04 -17.63
N VAL A 512 2.02 -2.75 -16.58
CA VAL A 512 2.66 -4.07 -16.65
C VAL A 512 1.80 -5.07 -15.92
N ILE A 513 1.49 -6.17 -16.61
CA ILE A 513 0.81 -7.34 -16.07
C ILE A 513 1.77 -8.50 -16.08
N PHE A 514 1.81 -9.23 -14.99
CA PHE A 514 2.59 -10.43 -14.78
C PHE A 514 1.70 -11.54 -14.24
N LYS A 515 1.84 -12.75 -14.78
CA LYS A 515 1.24 -13.97 -14.22
C LYS A 515 2.33 -15.01 -14.02
N ASP A 516 2.43 -15.48 -12.79
CA ASP A 516 3.24 -16.62 -12.39
C ASP A 516 2.52 -17.91 -12.80
N ASP A 517 3.20 -18.82 -13.46
CA ASP A 517 2.65 -20.04 -14.05
C ASP A 517 1.51 -19.78 -15.04
N GLY A 518 1.79 -18.99 -16.07
CA GLY A 518 0.88 -18.71 -17.17
C GLY A 518 1.10 -19.60 -18.39
N TYR A 519 0.13 -19.57 -19.32
CA TYR A 519 0.21 -20.27 -20.61
C TYR A 519 0.82 -19.40 -21.70
N SER A 520 0.36 -18.15 -21.84
CA SER A 520 0.82 -17.21 -22.86
C SER A 520 0.51 -15.76 -22.46
N GLY A 521 1.48 -14.87 -22.55
CA GLY A 521 1.26 -13.45 -22.27
C GLY A 521 0.17 -12.81 -23.14
N ALA A 522 -0.05 -13.34 -24.35
CA ALA A 522 -1.12 -12.87 -25.23
C ALA A 522 -2.52 -13.23 -24.69
N VAL A 523 -2.67 -14.40 -24.08
CA VAL A 523 -3.96 -14.92 -23.59
C VAL A 523 -4.18 -14.53 -22.13
N ASP A 524 -3.13 -14.64 -21.30
CA ASP A 524 -3.23 -14.41 -19.87
C ASP A 524 -3.22 -12.93 -19.50
N CYS A 525 -2.29 -12.15 -20.09
CA CYS A 525 -1.98 -10.79 -19.61
C CYS A 525 -2.54 -9.68 -20.52
N ALA A 526 -2.60 -9.87 -21.83
CA ALA A 526 -3.09 -8.84 -22.75
C ALA A 526 -4.56 -8.44 -22.51
N PRO A 527 -5.50 -9.36 -22.17
CA PRO A 527 -6.87 -8.97 -21.80
C PRO A 527 -6.94 -8.12 -20.52
N ALA A 528 -6.07 -8.38 -19.52
CA ALA A 528 -6.01 -7.58 -18.30
C ALA A 528 -5.52 -6.16 -18.60
N PHE A 529 -4.53 -6.01 -19.49
CA PHE A 529 -4.11 -4.69 -19.94
C PHE A 529 -5.25 -3.91 -20.61
N LYS A 530 -6.00 -4.56 -21.52
CA LYS A 530 -7.18 -3.95 -22.15
C LYS A 530 -8.21 -3.52 -21.11
N TYR A 531 -8.51 -4.39 -20.13
CA TYR A 531 -9.45 -4.08 -19.05
C TYR A 531 -9.04 -2.82 -18.28
N ILE A 532 -7.75 -2.70 -17.94
CA ILE A 532 -7.21 -1.53 -17.21
C ILE A 532 -7.28 -0.28 -18.10
N ALA A 533 -6.88 -0.36 -19.36
CA ALA A 533 -6.91 0.77 -20.29
C ALA A 533 -8.34 1.29 -20.50
N ASP A 534 -9.29 0.39 -20.72
CA ASP A 534 -10.71 0.72 -20.87
C ASP A 534 -11.31 1.30 -19.59
N GLY A 535 -10.96 0.71 -18.43
CA GLY A 535 -11.44 1.16 -17.13
C GLY A 535 -10.94 2.56 -16.76
N ILE A 536 -9.64 2.84 -17.01
CA ILE A 536 -9.07 4.18 -16.79
C ILE A 536 -9.71 5.21 -17.75
N ALA A 537 -9.99 4.82 -19.00
CA ALA A 537 -10.67 5.69 -19.97
C ALA A 537 -12.11 6.03 -19.55
N ASP A 538 -12.76 5.19 -18.73
CA ASP A 538 -14.11 5.42 -18.22
C ASP A 538 -14.15 6.26 -16.94
N ILE A 539 -13.01 6.55 -16.30
CA ILE A 539 -12.94 7.45 -15.14
C ILE A 539 -13.30 8.88 -15.59
N LYS A 540 -14.33 9.44 -14.93
CA LYS A 540 -14.89 10.77 -15.28
C LYS A 540 -13.96 11.94 -14.93
#